data_e9cf59006193ac9adb0981ff9acda1d2
#
_entry.id   e9cf59006193ac9adb0981ff9acda1d2
#
_cell.length_a   1.000
_cell.length_b   1.000
_cell.length_c   1.000
_cell.angle_alpha   90.00
_cell.angle_beta   90.00
_cell.angle_gamma   90.00
#
_symmetry.space_group_name_H-M   'P 1'
#
loop_
_entity.id
_entity.type
_entity.pdbx_description
1 polymer ?
#
loop_
_entity_poly.entity_id
_entity_poly.type
_entity_poly.pdbx_seq_one_letter_code
_entity_poly.pdbx_strand_id
1 'polypeptide(L)'
;MFIAMNRFRVKRGAEDAFETVWLSRDSYLERVPGFVEFHLLKGPEAEDHTLYASHTVWQSTAAFEAWTKSEEFRAAHARAGNDTTGPLYLEHPKFEGFEVRQTVTHKAAVA
;
A
#
# COMPACT_ATOMS: atom_id res chain seq x y z
N MET A 1 10.30 2.86 13.54
CA MET A 1 9.35 3.07 12.43
C MET A 1 9.60 2.03 11.36
N PHE A 2 8.53 1.49 10.81
CA PHE A 2 8.58 0.43 9.80
C PHE A 2 7.78 0.85 8.57
N ILE A 3 8.28 0.55 7.37
CA ILE A 3 7.58 0.81 6.12
C ILE A 3 7.29 -0.50 5.42
N ALA A 4 6.03 -0.75 5.10
CA ALA A 4 5.61 -1.92 4.35
C ALA A 4 5.20 -1.47 2.93
N MET A 5 5.79 -2.10 1.93
CA MET A 5 5.50 -1.79 0.53
C MET A 5 5.08 -3.04 -0.22
N ASN A 6 4.12 -2.89 -1.12
CA ASN A 6 3.79 -3.89 -2.12
C ASN A 6 3.93 -3.26 -3.49
N ARG A 7 4.68 -3.91 -4.39
CA ARG A 7 4.87 -3.44 -5.76
C ARG A 7 3.93 -4.18 -6.70
N PHE A 8 3.29 -3.42 -7.58
CA PHE A 8 2.32 -3.95 -8.55
C PHE A 8 2.75 -3.56 -9.96
N ARG A 9 2.82 -4.54 -10.86
CA ARG A 9 3.01 -4.29 -12.27
C ARG A 9 1.65 -4.25 -12.92
N VAL A 10 1.04 -3.06 -12.95
CA VAL A 10 -0.32 -2.87 -13.45
C VAL A 10 -0.34 -2.92 -14.97
N LYS A 11 -1.28 -3.68 -15.53
CA LYS A 11 -1.40 -3.81 -16.99
C LYS A 11 -1.62 -2.46 -17.65
N ARG A 12 -0.99 -2.26 -18.80
CA ARG A 12 -1.19 -1.06 -19.60
C ARG A 12 -2.66 -0.96 -19.99
N GLY A 13 -3.25 0.20 -19.73
CA GLY A 13 -4.66 0.45 -19.95
C GLY A 13 -5.55 0.16 -18.75
N ALA A 14 -5.02 -0.49 -17.71
CA ALA A 14 -5.78 -0.81 -16.49
C ALA A 14 -5.49 0.14 -15.34
N GLU A 15 -4.72 1.19 -15.58
CA GLU A 15 -4.28 2.11 -14.53
C GLU A 15 -5.46 2.77 -13.80
N ASP A 16 -6.42 3.30 -14.53
CA ASP A 16 -7.57 3.98 -13.93
C ASP A 16 -8.43 3.00 -13.12
N ALA A 17 -8.62 1.79 -13.64
CA ALA A 17 -9.37 0.76 -12.93
C ALA A 17 -8.66 0.37 -11.64
N PHE A 18 -7.35 0.23 -11.68
CA PHE A 18 -6.55 -0.09 -10.50
C PHE A 18 -6.65 1.00 -9.44
N GLU A 19 -6.51 2.26 -9.83
CA GLU A 19 -6.63 3.38 -8.90
C GLU A 19 -8.03 3.46 -8.30
N THR A 20 -9.06 3.24 -9.11
CA THR A 20 -10.45 3.25 -8.64
C THR A 20 -10.69 2.20 -7.56
N VAL A 21 -10.16 0.99 -7.74
CA VAL A 21 -10.27 -0.07 -6.72
C VAL A 21 -9.68 0.39 -5.39
N TRP A 22 -8.48 1.00 -5.42
CA TRP A 22 -7.84 1.47 -4.19
C TRP A 22 -8.55 2.66 -3.56
N LEU A 23 -9.01 3.61 -4.36
CA LEU A 23 -9.66 4.81 -3.86
C LEU A 23 -11.03 4.54 -3.25
N SER A 24 -11.73 3.53 -3.74
CA SER A 24 -13.07 3.17 -3.26
C SER A 24 -13.06 2.16 -2.11
N ARG A 25 -11.91 1.63 -1.76
CA ARG A 25 -11.75 0.56 -0.80
C ARG A 25 -11.61 1.10 0.62
N ASP A 26 -12.41 0.55 1.54
CA ASP A 26 -12.19 0.83 2.96
C ASP A 26 -11.11 -0.13 3.47
N SER A 27 -9.98 0.42 3.85
CA SER A 27 -8.87 -0.37 4.37
C SER A 27 -8.90 -0.57 5.87
N TYR A 28 -9.75 0.20 6.58
CA TYR A 28 -9.86 0.23 8.04
C TYR A 28 -8.55 0.66 8.74
N LEU A 29 -7.57 1.11 7.99
CA LEU A 29 -6.25 1.45 8.52
C LEU A 29 -6.29 2.58 9.55
N GLU A 30 -7.19 3.54 9.38
CA GLU A 30 -7.31 4.69 10.27
C GLU A 30 -7.51 4.32 11.74
N ARG A 31 -8.06 3.14 12.00
CA ARG A 31 -8.38 2.66 13.35
C ARG A 31 -7.33 1.73 13.92
N VAL A 32 -6.30 1.40 13.15
CA VAL A 32 -5.34 0.39 13.56
C VAL A 32 -4.24 1.00 14.43
N PRO A 33 -4.02 0.47 15.63
CA PRO A 33 -2.96 0.98 16.50
C PRO A 33 -1.59 0.89 15.84
N GLY A 34 -0.84 1.98 15.90
CA GLY A 34 0.50 2.05 15.35
C GLY A 34 0.56 2.38 13.86
N PHE A 35 -0.58 2.47 13.19
CA PHE A 35 -0.63 2.97 11.81
C PHE A 35 -0.32 4.47 11.80
N VAL A 36 0.50 4.91 10.84
CA VAL A 36 0.86 6.31 10.70
C VAL A 36 0.22 6.92 9.45
N GLU A 37 0.53 6.37 8.28
CA GLU A 37 -0.03 6.89 7.03
C GLU A 37 0.09 5.87 5.90
N PHE A 38 -0.71 6.07 4.88
CA PHE A 38 -0.76 5.23 3.69
C PHE A 38 -0.63 6.09 2.44
N HIS A 39 0.12 5.60 1.47
CA HIS A 39 0.20 6.21 0.16
C HIS A 39 0.03 5.15 -0.93
N LEU A 40 -0.77 5.47 -1.95
CA LEU A 40 -0.74 4.73 -3.20
C LEU A 40 0.17 5.51 -4.14
N LEU A 41 1.21 4.86 -4.63
CA LEU A 41 2.25 5.50 -5.43
C LEU A 41 2.14 5.04 -6.87
N LYS A 42 2.23 6.00 -7.81
CA LYS A 42 2.32 5.70 -9.23
C LYS A 42 3.73 5.96 -9.71
N GLY A 43 4.35 4.94 -10.25
CA GLY A 43 5.72 5.00 -10.77
C GLY A 43 5.77 5.13 -12.28
N PRO A 44 6.93 4.78 -12.89
CA PRO A 44 7.12 4.93 -14.32
C PRO A 44 6.33 3.91 -15.14
N GLU A 45 6.05 4.29 -16.37
CA GLU A 45 5.43 3.41 -17.36
C GLU A 45 6.51 2.63 -18.10
N ALA A 46 6.28 1.33 -18.27
CA ALA A 46 7.11 0.47 -19.10
C ALA A 46 6.29 -0.02 -20.29
N GLU A 47 6.86 -0.88 -21.14
CA GLU A 47 6.15 -1.37 -22.30
C GLU A 47 4.91 -2.18 -21.96
N ASP A 48 5.01 -3.04 -20.96
CA ASP A 48 3.96 -3.98 -20.61
C ASP A 48 3.21 -3.65 -19.34
N HIS A 49 3.64 -2.61 -18.60
CA HIS A 49 3.01 -2.25 -17.34
C HIS A 49 3.31 -0.82 -16.91
N THR A 50 2.54 -0.35 -15.94
CA THR A 50 2.87 0.83 -15.14
C THR A 50 3.17 0.36 -13.73
N LEU A 51 4.27 0.80 -13.15
CA LEU A 51 4.60 0.42 -11.78
C LEU A 51 3.76 1.21 -10.79
N TYR A 52 3.14 0.51 -9.86
CA TYR A 52 2.47 1.10 -8.72
C TYR A 52 3.03 0.47 -7.45
N ALA A 53 2.86 1.16 -6.34
CA ALA A 53 3.20 0.60 -5.04
C ALA A 53 2.23 1.09 -3.98
N SER A 54 1.90 0.23 -3.04
CA SER A 54 1.28 0.65 -1.79
C SER A 54 2.39 0.86 -0.78
N HIS A 55 2.26 1.91 0.02
CA HIS A 55 3.30 2.32 0.97
C HIS A 55 2.62 2.68 2.28
N THR A 56 2.87 1.89 3.32
CA THR A 56 2.32 2.14 4.64
C THR A 56 3.43 2.37 5.64
N VAL A 57 3.25 3.38 6.49
CA VAL A 57 4.19 3.71 7.54
C VAL A 57 3.60 3.31 8.88
N TRP A 58 4.39 2.63 9.70
CA TRP A 58 4.00 2.07 10.98
C TRP A 58 4.96 2.54 12.07
N GLN A 59 4.45 2.70 13.30
CA GLN A 59 5.29 3.09 14.43
C GLN A 59 6.34 2.02 14.73
N SER A 60 6.01 0.75 14.49
CA SER A 60 6.93 -0.37 14.74
C SER A 60 6.59 -1.56 13.83
N THR A 61 7.55 -2.46 13.68
CA THR A 61 7.32 -3.73 12.98
C THR A 61 6.24 -4.54 13.70
N ALA A 62 6.24 -4.53 15.02
CA ALA A 62 5.24 -5.26 15.82
C ALA A 62 3.81 -4.76 15.53
N ALA A 63 3.62 -3.45 15.34
CA ALA A 63 2.32 -2.90 15.00
C ALA A 63 1.85 -3.40 13.63
N PHE A 64 2.73 -3.44 12.64
CA PHE A 64 2.41 -3.98 11.32
C PHE A 64 2.05 -5.47 11.40
N GLU A 65 2.85 -6.26 12.11
CA GLU A 65 2.57 -7.69 12.27
C GLU A 65 1.23 -7.95 12.95
N ALA A 66 0.91 -7.17 13.98
CA ALA A 66 -0.38 -7.28 14.67
C ALA A 66 -1.53 -6.99 13.70
N TRP A 67 -1.37 -5.99 12.84
CA TRP A 67 -2.39 -5.67 11.85
C TRP A 67 -2.61 -6.82 10.87
N THR A 68 -1.55 -7.46 10.38
CA THR A 68 -1.70 -8.57 9.43
C THR A 68 -2.45 -9.77 10.00
N LYS A 69 -2.57 -9.85 11.32
CA LYS A 69 -3.31 -10.90 12.02
C LYS A 69 -4.69 -10.44 12.49
N SER A 70 -5.06 -9.20 12.20
CA SER A 70 -6.30 -8.59 12.70
C SER A 70 -7.49 -8.91 11.83
N GLU A 71 -8.69 -8.71 12.38
CA GLU A 71 -9.93 -8.83 11.61
C GLU A 71 -10.05 -7.76 10.55
N GLU A 72 -9.55 -6.56 10.83
CA GLU A 72 -9.53 -5.45 9.88
C GLU A 72 -8.75 -5.80 8.63
N PHE A 73 -7.61 -6.48 8.80
CA PHE A 73 -6.81 -6.94 7.67
C PHE A 73 -7.59 -7.95 6.83
N ARG A 74 -8.22 -8.93 7.49
CA ARG A 74 -9.01 -9.94 6.79
C ARG A 74 -10.18 -9.31 6.05
N ALA A 75 -10.88 -8.37 6.68
CA ALA A 75 -12.02 -7.70 6.07
C ALA A 75 -11.61 -6.90 4.84
N ALA A 76 -10.50 -6.18 4.91
CA ALA A 76 -9.99 -5.39 3.79
C ALA A 76 -9.60 -6.30 2.60
N HIS A 77 -8.94 -7.42 2.88
CA HIS A 77 -8.44 -8.33 1.84
C HIS A 77 -9.52 -9.26 1.29
N ALA A 78 -10.56 -9.55 2.06
CA ALA A 78 -11.68 -10.35 1.59
C ALA A 78 -12.40 -9.67 0.42
N ARG A 79 -12.55 -8.35 0.47
CA ARG A 79 -13.15 -7.58 -0.63
C ARG A 79 -12.30 -7.62 -1.89
N ALA A 80 -10.99 -7.54 -1.72
CA ALA A 80 -10.07 -7.59 -2.86
C ALA A 80 -10.13 -8.94 -3.59
N GLY A 81 -10.36 -10.03 -2.86
CA GLY A 81 -10.50 -11.36 -3.44
C GLY A 81 -11.79 -11.59 -4.21
N ASN A 82 -12.79 -10.72 -4.05
CA ASN A 82 -14.07 -10.83 -4.70
C ASN A 82 -14.23 -9.93 -5.93
N ASP A 83 -13.14 -9.36 -6.40
CA ASP A 83 -13.19 -8.51 -7.58
C ASP A 83 -13.42 -9.36 -8.81
N THR A 84 -14.53 -9.10 -9.52
CA THR A 84 -14.93 -9.87 -10.70
C THR A 84 -14.30 -9.36 -11.99
N THR A 85 -13.52 -8.27 -11.95
CA THR A 85 -12.94 -7.66 -13.14
C THR A 85 -11.65 -8.35 -13.61
N GLY A 86 -11.24 -9.42 -12.90
CA GLY A 86 -10.00 -10.13 -13.20
C GLY A 86 -8.77 -9.39 -12.71
N PRO A 87 -7.58 -9.99 -12.86
CA PRO A 87 -6.37 -9.38 -12.36
C PRO A 87 -6.01 -8.13 -13.17
N LEU A 88 -5.82 -7.02 -12.48
CA LEU A 88 -5.42 -5.75 -13.06
C LEU A 88 -3.90 -5.65 -13.22
N TYR A 89 -3.16 -6.59 -12.65
CA TYR A 89 -1.70 -6.60 -12.68
C TYR A 89 -1.18 -7.92 -13.26
N LEU A 90 0.07 -7.88 -13.74
CA LEU A 90 0.67 -8.98 -14.49
C LEU A 90 1.05 -10.18 -13.63
N GLU A 91 1.39 -9.95 -12.37
CA GLU A 91 1.86 -10.98 -11.47
C GLU A 91 1.48 -10.64 -10.03
N HIS A 92 1.65 -11.59 -9.14
CA HIS A 92 1.39 -11.37 -7.72
C HIS A 92 2.23 -10.20 -7.20
N PRO A 93 1.64 -9.32 -6.37
CA PRO A 93 2.40 -8.21 -5.81
C PRO A 93 3.60 -8.70 -5.01
N LYS A 94 4.68 -7.92 -5.07
CA LYS A 94 5.90 -8.22 -4.32
C LYS A 94 5.93 -7.38 -3.06
N PHE A 95 5.97 -8.04 -1.91
CA PHE A 95 6.05 -7.38 -0.62
C PHE A 95 7.50 -7.09 -0.26
N GLU A 96 7.74 -5.88 0.26
CA GLU A 96 9.03 -5.49 0.82
C GLU A 96 8.78 -4.74 2.13
N GLY A 97 9.52 -5.10 3.17
CA GLY A 97 9.44 -4.41 4.46
C GLY A 97 10.77 -3.76 4.79
N PHE A 98 10.72 -2.57 5.38
CA PHE A 98 11.91 -1.80 5.69
C PHE A 98 11.81 -1.21 7.10
N GLU A 99 12.88 -1.39 7.89
CA GLU A 99 13.02 -0.64 9.12
C GLU A 99 13.64 0.72 8.79
N VAL A 100 13.05 1.79 9.29
CA VAL A 100 13.59 3.12 9.09
C VAL A 100 14.82 3.28 9.97
N ARG A 101 15.97 3.53 9.35
CA ARG A 101 17.25 3.67 10.05
C ARG A 101 17.64 5.11 10.27
N GLN A 102 17.06 6.02 9.51
CA GLN A 102 17.32 7.46 9.63
C GLN A 102 16.15 8.23 9.07
N THR A 103 15.75 9.27 9.74
CA THR A 103 14.73 10.21 9.26
C THR A 103 15.29 11.61 9.35
N VAL A 104 15.28 12.31 8.23
CA VAL A 104 15.67 13.72 8.17
C VAL A 104 14.49 14.49 7.62
N THR A 105 14.03 15.49 8.34
CA THR A 105 12.91 16.31 7.92
C THR A 105 13.40 17.72 7.63
N HIS A 106 12.69 18.42 6.77
CA HIS A 106 12.96 19.82 6.55
C HIS A 106 12.75 20.57 7.86
N LYS A 107 13.76 21.36 8.27
CA LYS A 107 13.62 22.18 9.46
C LYS A 107 12.71 23.34 9.09
N ALA A 108 11.54 23.34 9.73
CA ALA A 108 10.60 24.44 9.50
C ALA A 108 11.27 25.76 9.80
N ALA A 109 11.07 26.74 8.92
CA ALA A 109 11.55 28.07 9.18
C ALA A 109 10.92 28.55 10.48
N VAL A 110 11.76 28.80 11.48
CA VAL A 110 11.29 29.30 12.74
C VAL A 110 10.96 30.76 12.52
N ALA A 111 9.69 31.03 12.61
CA ALA A 111 9.25 32.43 12.55
C ALA A 111 9.69 33.15 13.81
#